data_50319090fed7bbdbf3a15dde5511d2ae
#
_entry.id   50319090fed7bbdbf3a15dde5511d2ae
#
_cell.length_a   1.000
_cell.length_b   1.000
_cell.length_c   1.000
_cell.angle_alpha   90.00
_cell.angle_beta   90.00
_cell.angle_gamma   90.00
#
_symmetry.space_group_name_H-M   'P 1'
#
loop_
_entity.id
_entity.type
_entity.pdbx_description
1 polymer ?
#
loop_
_entity_poly.entity_id
_entity_poly.type
_entity_poly.pdbx_seq_one_letter_code
_entity_poly.pdbx_strand_id
1 'polypeptide(L)'
;MEINQQSIEKIVQQVLSEMGQGTAPAVPAPMQFSIPKRARVAMLSEKRKIEVREFEIPEIGDDEMLVHVEGCGICGTDVHEYKNDPFGLIPVVLGHEGSGQIVKMGKNITRDTTGKPLRVGDRIVTCTIPCGECDSCLTMSDRDNLCENSGIYGLIPDDDYKFNGWFGEYLIIRKGSTFFKVNDMSLKLRLLIEPAAVCVHAVERAKSTGLISFNSNVLIQGVGPIGMMLLAVVRTMGVENITVVDGDENRLQTAKRFGAKNTINFKNYKDTDELVRRVKEVTGGRGTD
;
A
#
# COMPACT_ATOMS: atom_id res chain seq x y z
N MET A 1 -41.04 20.69 0.60
CA MET A 1 -40.47 21.55 1.67
C MET A 1 -39.34 22.31 1.02
N GLU A 2 -39.55 23.57 0.65
CA GLU A 2 -38.50 24.38 0.04
C GLU A 2 -37.49 24.78 1.10
N ILE A 3 -36.26 24.33 0.95
CA ILE A 3 -35.14 24.78 1.80
C ILE A 3 -34.78 26.17 1.30
N ASN A 4 -35.12 27.20 2.04
CA ASN A 4 -34.77 28.58 1.67
C ASN A 4 -33.33 28.90 2.11
N GLN A 5 -32.74 29.93 1.47
CA GLN A 5 -31.36 30.35 1.70
C GLN A 5 -31.08 30.70 3.17
N GLN A 6 -32.03 31.28 3.87
CA GLN A 6 -31.90 31.62 5.30
C GLN A 6 -31.79 30.39 6.21
N SER A 7 -32.43 29.26 5.84
CA SER A 7 -32.32 28.02 6.59
C SER A 7 -30.94 27.37 6.39
N ILE A 8 -30.39 27.48 5.18
CA ILE A 8 -29.02 26.99 4.89
C ILE A 8 -28.00 27.83 5.68
N GLU A 9 -28.11 29.15 5.66
CA GLU A 9 -27.21 30.05 6.39
C GLU A 9 -27.22 29.80 7.90
N LYS A 10 -28.39 29.56 8.49
CA LYS A 10 -28.50 29.19 9.92
C LYS A 10 -27.81 27.86 10.24
N ILE A 11 -27.99 26.83 9.40
CA ILE A 11 -27.34 25.55 9.61
C ILE A 11 -25.81 25.67 9.48
N VAL A 12 -25.34 26.43 8.49
CA VAL A 12 -23.90 26.67 8.31
C VAL A 12 -23.32 27.43 9.50
N GLN A 13 -23.98 28.46 9.99
CA GLN A 13 -23.54 29.22 11.17
C GLN A 13 -23.55 28.35 12.44
N GLN A 14 -24.54 27.51 12.61
CA GLN A 14 -24.60 26.59 13.75
C GLN A 14 -23.44 25.57 13.71
N VAL A 15 -23.18 24.93 12.55
CA VAL A 15 -22.06 24.01 12.36
C VAL A 15 -20.73 24.73 12.62
N LEU A 16 -20.54 25.94 12.08
CA LEU A 16 -19.31 26.69 12.29
C LEU A 16 -19.12 27.09 13.76
N SER A 17 -20.21 27.42 14.49
CA SER A 17 -20.14 27.73 15.92
C SER A 17 -19.82 26.51 16.79
N GLU A 18 -20.32 25.33 16.42
CA GLU A 18 -20.02 24.08 17.08
C GLU A 18 -18.57 23.62 16.78
N MET A 19 -18.08 23.85 15.56
CA MET A 19 -16.68 23.60 15.18
C MET A 19 -15.68 24.57 15.84
N GLY A 20 -16.10 25.81 16.12
CA GLY A 20 -15.26 26.85 16.75
C GLY A 20 -15.14 26.74 18.28
N GLN A 21 -15.96 25.94 18.95
CA GLN A 21 -15.89 25.75 20.40
C GLN A 21 -14.99 24.58 20.85
N GLY A 22 -14.43 23.80 19.91
CA GLY A 22 -13.39 22.86 20.21
C GLY A 22 -12.11 23.59 20.59
N THR A 23 -11.75 23.60 21.87
CA THR A 23 -10.38 23.94 22.28
C THR A 23 -9.45 23.10 21.44
N ALA A 24 -8.55 23.73 20.67
CA ALA A 24 -7.55 23.02 19.90
C ALA A 24 -6.91 21.97 20.85
N PRO A 25 -6.90 20.69 20.51
CA PRO A 25 -6.31 19.68 21.37
C PRO A 25 -4.89 20.13 21.69
N ALA A 26 -4.55 20.19 22.98
CA ALA A 26 -3.22 20.56 23.44
C ALA A 26 -2.22 19.71 22.64
N VAL A 27 -1.26 20.36 21.97
CA VAL A 27 -0.21 19.65 21.23
C VAL A 27 0.51 18.76 22.26
N PRO A 28 0.39 17.44 22.19
CA PRO A 28 1.06 16.58 23.15
C PRO A 28 2.56 16.87 23.12
N ALA A 29 3.20 16.86 24.29
CA ALA A 29 4.65 17.01 24.40
C ALA A 29 5.34 16.01 23.43
N PRO A 30 6.47 16.40 22.80
CA PRO A 30 7.18 15.52 21.88
C PRO A 30 7.54 14.21 22.60
N MET A 31 7.12 13.09 22.02
CA MET A 31 7.49 11.77 22.54
C MET A 31 9.00 11.59 22.37
N GLN A 32 9.69 11.26 23.45
CA GLN A 32 11.10 10.88 23.39
C GLN A 32 11.21 9.36 23.34
N PHE A 33 11.91 8.86 22.35
CA PHE A 33 12.19 7.44 22.19
C PHE A 33 13.63 7.16 22.59
N SER A 34 13.86 6.07 23.34
CA SER A 34 15.20 5.54 23.57
C SER A 34 15.61 4.76 22.31
N ILE A 35 16.43 5.37 21.47
CA ILE A 35 16.95 4.74 20.24
C ILE A 35 18.24 4.01 20.61
N PRO A 36 18.35 2.69 20.33
CA PRO A 36 19.57 1.93 20.59
C PRO A 36 20.68 2.39 19.63
N LYS A 37 21.94 2.14 20.00
CA LYS A 37 23.08 2.42 19.09
C LYS A 37 23.13 1.48 17.89
N ARG A 38 22.62 0.26 18.03
CA ARG A 38 22.64 -0.79 17.02
C ARG A 38 21.25 -1.40 16.89
N ALA A 39 20.94 -1.88 15.68
CA ALA A 39 19.69 -2.55 15.39
C ALA A 39 19.90 -3.70 14.41
N ARG A 40 18.97 -4.64 14.44
CA ARG A 40 19.00 -5.85 13.63
C ARG A 40 18.20 -5.67 12.34
N VAL A 41 18.70 -6.28 11.28
CA VAL A 41 18.02 -6.43 10.00
C VAL A 41 18.08 -7.88 9.54
N ALA A 42 17.07 -8.35 8.81
CA ALA A 42 17.08 -9.63 8.13
C ALA A 42 17.57 -9.39 6.69
N MET A 43 18.85 -9.65 6.46
CA MET A 43 19.52 -9.41 5.19
C MET A 43 19.53 -10.68 4.34
N LEU A 44 19.06 -10.58 3.10
CA LEU A 44 19.31 -11.58 2.08
C LEU A 44 20.77 -11.45 1.62
N SER A 45 21.65 -12.29 2.14
CA SER A 45 23.11 -12.23 1.89
C SER A 45 23.54 -13.05 0.67
N GLU A 46 22.81 -14.08 0.36
CA GLU A 46 22.98 -14.98 -0.80
C GLU A 46 21.61 -15.54 -1.19
N LYS A 47 21.47 -16.07 -2.41
CA LYS A 47 20.25 -16.78 -2.82
C LYS A 47 19.88 -17.85 -1.79
N ARG A 48 18.64 -17.83 -1.32
CA ARG A 48 18.07 -18.74 -0.32
C ARG A 48 18.70 -18.65 1.07
N LYS A 49 19.40 -17.54 1.37
CA LYS A 49 20.04 -17.34 2.67
C LYS A 49 19.72 -15.96 3.23
N ILE A 50 18.90 -15.93 4.27
CA ILE A 50 18.64 -14.74 5.07
C ILE A 50 19.40 -14.86 6.38
N GLU A 51 20.14 -13.83 6.74
CA GLU A 51 20.90 -13.73 7.98
C GLU A 51 20.43 -12.52 8.78
N VAL A 52 20.22 -12.71 10.07
CA VAL A 52 20.01 -11.59 10.97
C VAL A 52 21.37 -10.97 11.27
N ARG A 53 21.56 -9.73 10.85
CA ARG A 53 22.77 -8.95 11.08
C ARG A 53 22.46 -7.72 11.90
N GLU A 54 23.44 -7.24 12.66
CA GLU A 54 23.31 -6.06 13.49
C GLU A 54 24.28 -4.98 13.03
N PHE A 55 23.75 -3.78 12.79
CA PHE A 55 24.52 -2.61 12.36
C PHE A 55 24.34 -1.44 13.31
N GLU A 56 25.29 -0.52 13.32
CA GLU A 56 25.10 0.76 13.99
C GLU A 56 24.05 1.57 13.24
N ILE A 57 23.12 2.21 13.98
CA ILE A 57 22.17 3.14 13.41
C ILE A 57 22.92 4.43 13.10
N PRO A 58 23.02 4.84 11.82
CA PRO A 58 23.73 6.06 11.48
C PRO A 58 22.97 7.32 11.93
N GLU A 59 23.66 8.42 12.05
CA GLU A 59 23.01 9.71 12.23
C GLU A 59 22.25 10.07 10.97
N ILE A 60 20.98 10.47 11.14
CA ILE A 60 20.14 10.90 10.03
C ILE A 60 20.40 12.37 9.67
N GLY A 61 20.27 12.68 8.38
CA GLY A 61 20.37 14.03 7.85
C GLY A 61 19.13 14.88 8.11
N ASP A 62 19.20 16.15 7.73
CA ASP A 62 18.13 17.13 7.91
C ASP A 62 16.84 16.81 7.11
N ASP A 63 16.98 16.06 6.02
CA ASP A 63 15.88 15.64 5.12
C ASP A 63 15.50 14.15 5.29
N GLU A 64 15.91 13.52 6.39
CA GLU A 64 15.71 12.08 6.64
C GLU A 64 14.94 11.83 7.92
N MET A 65 14.36 10.63 8.02
CA MET A 65 13.68 10.15 9.24
C MET A 65 14.16 8.77 9.62
N LEU A 66 14.22 8.50 10.92
CA LEU A 66 14.37 7.16 11.47
C LEU A 66 13.00 6.67 11.93
N VAL A 67 12.63 5.51 11.44
CA VAL A 67 11.34 4.85 11.73
C VAL A 67 11.60 3.54 12.45
N HIS A 68 10.99 3.35 13.61
CA HIS A 68 10.92 2.05 14.28
C HIS A 68 9.84 1.20 13.58
N VAL A 69 10.22 0.06 13.04
CA VAL A 69 9.33 -0.82 12.28
C VAL A 69 8.36 -1.51 13.24
N GLU A 70 7.06 -1.38 13.00
CA GLU A 70 6.03 -2.08 13.74
C GLU A 70 5.60 -3.39 13.07
N GLY A 71 5.83 -3.52 11.77
CA GLY A 71 5.58 -4.73 11.01
C GLY A 71 5.78 -4.55 9.51
N CYS A 72 5.86 -5.67 8.80
CA CYS A 72 5.93 -5.73 7.35
C CYS A 72 5.24 -6.99 6.83
N GLY A 73 4.49 -6.88 5.74
CA GLY A 73 4.00 -8.00 4.96
C GLY A 73 5.13 -8.71 4.21
N ILE A 74 4.87 -9.91 3.72
CA ILE A 74 5.77 -10.67 2.85
C ILE A 74 5.10 -10.81 1.49
N CYS A 75 5.66 -10.16 0.50
CA CYS A 75 5.20 -10.21 -0.89
C CYS A 75 5.74 -11.44 -1.63
N GLY A 76 5.07 -11.82 -2.71
CA GLY A 76 5.61 -12.79 -3.67
C GLY A 76 6.96 -12.36 -4.25
N THR A 77 7.19 -11.06 -4.40
CA THR A 77 8.47 -10.49 -4.85
C THR A 77 9.61 -10.82 -3.89
N ASP A 78 9.40 -10.70 -2.56
CA ASP A 78 10.42 -11.08 -1.58
C ASP A 78 10.81 -12.56 -1.71
N VAL A 79 9.81 -13.42 -1.98
CA VAL A 79 10.04 -14.86 -2.20
C VAL A 79 10.80 -15.12 -3.51
N HIS A 80 10.57 -14.34 -4.56
CA HIS A 80 11.29 -14.43 -5.82
C HIS A 80 12.73 -13.97 -5.66
N GLU A 81 12.97 -12.85 -4.98
CA GLU A 81 14.31 -12.35 -4.65
C GLU A 81 15.07 -13.39 -3.81
N TYR A 82 14.44 -13.91 -2.75
CA TYR A 82 15.04 -14.97 -1.93
C TYR A 82 15.50 -16.16 -2.76
N LYS A 83 14.68 -16.61 -3.71
CA LYS A 83 14.98 -17.83 -4.49
C LYS A 83 15.98 -17.61 -5.61
N ASN A 84 15.85 -16.53 -6.35
CA ASN A 84 16.46 -16.39 -7.68
C ASN A 84 17.22 -15.08 -7.87
N ASP A 85 16.98 -14.05 -7.03
CA ASP A 85 17.55 -12.70 -7.16
C ASP A 85 17.38 -12.13 -8.59
N PRO A 86 16.13 -12.06 -9.09
CA PRO A 86 15.88 -11.62 -10.46
C PRO A 86 16.28 -10.19 -10.73
N PHE A 87 16.33 -9.33 -9.70
CA PHE A 87 16.71 -7.93 -9.81
C PHE A 87 18.19 -7.67 -9.51
N GLY A 88 18.94 -8.71 -9.06
CA GLY A 88 20.37 -8.56 -8.75
C GLY A 88 20.63 -7.69 -7.52
N LEU A 89 19.81 -7.80 -6.48
CA LEU A 89 19.84 -6.92 -5.31
C LEU A 89 20.76 -7.40 -4.20
N ILE A 90 21.19 -8.66 -4.22
CA ILE A 90 21.99 -9.27 -3.13
C ILE A 90 23.36 -8.57 -2.99
N PRO A 91 23.77 -8.14 -1.77
CA PRO A 91 23.04 -8.25 -0.50
C PRO A 91 21.98 -7.16 -0.32
N VAL A 92 20.84 -7.49 0.30
CA VAL A 92 19.73 -6.55 0.47
C VAL A 92 18.90 -6.86 1.72
N VAL A 93 18.39 -5.82 2.39
CA VAL A 93 17.31 -5.94 3.38
C VAL A 93 15.99 -5.81 2.64
N LEU A 94 15.26 -6.92 2.51
CA LEU A 94 13.98 -6.95 1.81
C LEU A 94 12.84 -6.33 2.63
N GLY A 95 11.61 -6.45 2.08
CA GLY A 95 10.36 -5.98 2.70
C GLY A 95 9.97 -4.58 2.23
N HIS A 96 8.80 -4.48 1.60
CA HIS A 96 8.25 -3.24 1.03
C HIS A 96 6.80 -2.96 1.43
N GLU A 97 6.14 -3.89 2.10
CA GLU A 97 4.76 -3.75 2.62
C GLU A 97 4.78 -3.36 4.11
N GLY A 98 5.56 -2.35 4.47
CA GLY A 98 5.85 -2.04 5.86
C GLY A 98 5.15 -0.81 6.43
N SER A 99 5.09 -0.76 7.75
CA SER A 99 4.66 0.41 8.52
C SER A 99 5.42 0.50 9.83
N GLY A 100 5.67 1.73 10.28
CA GLY A 100 6.37 1.97 11.52
C GLY A 100 6.10 3.35 12.09
N GLN A 101 6.71 3.62 13.23
CA GLN A 101 6.57 4.84 13.99
C GLN A 101 7.82 5.71 13.85
N ILE A 102 7.66 6.98 13.54
CA ILE A 102 8.75 7.96 13.48
C ILE A 102 9.33 8.13 14.88
N VAL A 103 10.63 7.85 15.05
CA VAL A 103 11.35 7.99 16.34
C VAL A 103 12.36 9.13 16.31
N LYS A 104 12.86 9.52 15.14
CA LYS A 104 13.72 10.69 14.93
C LYS A 104 13.40 11.31 13.58
N MET A 105 13.47 12.62 13.47
CA MET A 105 13.07 13.35 12.27
C MET A 105 14.03 14.50 12.03
N GLY A 106 14.50 14.65 10.79
CA GLY A 106 15.32 15.77 10.34
C GLY A 106 14.51 17.07 10.35
N LYS A 107 15.20 18.18 10.53
CA LYS A 107 14.56 19.50 10.74
C LYS A 107 13.77 20.02 9.55
N ASN A 108 14.06 19.56 8.33
CA ASN A 108 13.38 20.00 7.11
C ASN A 108 12.06 19.25 6.87
N ILE A 109 11.83 18.12 7.54
CA ILE A 109 10.62 17.31 7.37
C ILE A 109 9.57 17.78 8.37
N THR A 110 8.50 18.39 7.88
CA THR A 110 7.41 18.93 8.70
C THR A 110 6.04 18.39 8.31
N ARG A 111 5.93 17.76 7.13
CA ARG A 111 4.68 17.28 6.54
C ARG A 111 4.92 15.98 5.77
N ASP A 112 3.86 15.17 5.64
CA ASP A 112 3.85 14.04 4.73
C ASP A 112 3.62 14.50 3.26
N THR A 113 3.66 13.57 2.33
CA THR A 113 3.48 13.83 0.90
C THR A 113 2.13 14.48 0.57
N THR A 114 1.09 14.27 1.40
CA THR A 114 -0.22 14.91 1.24
C THR A 114 -0.34 16.26 1.94
N GLY A 115 0.73 16.75 2.57
CA GLY A 115 0.76 18.01 3.31
C GLY A 115 0.27 17.93 4.76
N LYS A 116 -0.04 16.74 5.29
CA LYS A 116 -0.43 16.57 6.70
C LYS A 116 0.75 16.81 7.62
N PRO A 117 0.61 17.61 8.69
CA PRO A 117 1.68 17.85 9.65
C PRO A 117 2.20 16.56 10.28
N LEU A 118 3.52 16.44 10.36
CA LEU A 118 4.23 15.32 10.97
C LEU A 118 4.90 15.70 12.28
N ARG A 119 5.05 14.71 13.13
CA ARG A 119 5.81 14.78 14.38
C ARG A 119 6.38 13.42 14.74
N VAL A 120 7.40 13.41 15.57
CA VAL A 120 7.90 12.18 16.21
C VAL A 120 6.75 11.49 16.95
N GLY A 121 6.62 10.18 16.76
CA GLY A 121 5.52 9.36 17.26
C GLY A 121 4.41 9.09 16.23
N ASP A 122 4.36 9.80 15.11
CA ASP A 122 3.43 9.51 14.03
C ASP A 122 3.80 8.18 13.32
N ARG A 123 2.78 7.49 12.84
CA ARG A 123 2.92 6.25 12.07
C ARG A 123 2.82 6.53 10.60
N ILE A 124 3.70 5.90 9.84
CA ILE A 124 3.77 6.08 8.39
C ILE A 124 3.81 4.75 7.64
N VAL A 125 3.47 4.85 6.37
CA VAL A 125 3.77 3.88 5.30
C VAL A 125 4.52 4.62 4.20
N THR A 126 5.31 3.88 3.42
CA THR A 126 6.06 4.43 2.29
C THR A 126 5.43 4.00 0.97
N CYS A 127 5.76 4.75 -0.08
CA CYS A 127 5.49 4.42 -1.46
C CYS A 127 6.81 4.37 -2.22
N THR A 128 6.78 4.58 -3.53
CA THR A 128 7.97 4.70 -4.38
C THR A 128 8.86 5.86 -3.94
N ILE A 129 10.13 5.77 -4.31
CA ILE A 129 11.12 6.85 -4.15
C ILE A 129 11.40 7.38 -5.56
N PRO A 130 10.73 8.48 -5.99
CA PRO A 130 10.99 9.06 -7.30
C PRO A 130 12.36 9.71 -7.34
N CYS A 131 13.05 9.69 -8.48
CA CYS A 131 14.37 10.33 -8.61
C CYS A 131 14.32 11.86 -8.62
N GLY A 132 13.16 12.44 -8.95
CA GLY A 132 12.94 13.90 -8.99
C GLY A 132 13.55 14.62 -10.19
N GLU A 133 14.27 13.94 -11.10
CA GLU A 133 15.04 14.56 -12.18
C GLU A 133 14.76 14.02 -13.59
N CYS A 134 14.14 12.83 -13.72
CA CYS A 134 13.77 12.30 -15.03
C CYS A 134 12.55 13.03 -15.61
N ASP A 135 12.32 12.85 -16.91
CA ASP A 135 11.22 13.51 -17.62
C ASP A 135 9.84 13.24 -16.96
N SER A 136 9.58 12.00 -16.56
CA SER A 136 8.34 11.64 -15.86
C SER A 136 8.18 12.39 -14.54
N CYS A 137 9.24 12.51 -13.73
CA CYS A 137 9.19 13.26 -12.47
C CYS A 137 8.96 14.75 -12.67
N LEU A 138 9.52 15.33 -13.72
CA LEU A 138 9.42 16.77 -13.99
C LEU A 138 8.11 17.17 -14.68
N THR A 139 7.51 16.28 -15.50
CA THR A 139 6.33 16.57 -16.30
C THR A 139 5.04 15.92 -15.78
N MET A 140 5.15 14.85 -15.00
CA MET A 140 4.03 14.05 -14.48
C MET A 140 4.20 13.77 -12.99
N SER A 141 4.31 14.82 -12.18
CA SER A 141 4.61 14.75 -10.74
C SER A 141 3.60 13.97 -9.89
N ASP A 142 2.43 13.64 -10.43
CA ASP A 142 1.40 12.80 -9.83
C ASP A 142 1.54 11.29 -10.19
N ARG A 143 2.59 10.94 -10.92
CA ARG A 143 2.83 9.59 -11.45
C ARG A 143 4.20 9.04 -11.12
N ASP A 144 4.54 9.02 -9.85
CA ASP A 144 5.81 8.48 -9.33
C ASP A 144 6.13 7.06 -9.84
N ASN A 145 5.09 6.28 -10.14
CA ASN A 145 5.22 4.94 -10.71
C ASN A 145 5.78 4.90 -12.14
N LEU A 146 5.86 6.04 -12.83
CA LEU A 146 6.47 6.17 -14.16
C LEU A 146 7.91 6.69 -14.10
N CYS A 147 8.46 6.92 -12.91
CA CYS A 147 9.84 7.35 -12.74
C CYS A 147 10.80 6.31 -13.31
N GLU A 148 11.73 6.73 -14.18
CA GLU A 148 12.69 5.84 -14.83
C GLU A 148 13.70 5.23 -13.86
N ASN A 149 13.97 5.92 -12.75
CA ASN A 149 14.93 5.52 -11.72
C ASN A 149 14.25 5.43 -10.35
N SER A 150 13.02 4.91 -10.29
CA SER A 150 12.31 4.78 -9.03
C SER A 150 12.95 3.74 -8.12
N GLY A 151 13.04 4.07 -6.83
CA GLY A 151 13.35 3.12 -5.77
C GLY A 151 12.09 2.65 -5.04
N ILE A 152 12.19 1.52 -4.38
CA ILE A 152 11.20 1.01 -3.41
C ILE A 152 11.99 0.46 -2.24
N TYR A 153 11.67 0.88 -1.01
CA TYR A 153 12.28 0.31 0.19
C TYR A 153 12.13 -1.21 0.20
N GLY A 154 13.24 -1.91 0.41
CA GLY A 154 13.30 -3.37 0.35
C GLY A 154 13.54 -3.95 -1.06
N LEU A 155 13.54 -3.12 -2.11
CA LEU A 155 13.83 -3.52 -3.50
C LEU A 155 14.87 -2.60 -4.17
N ILE A 156 15.68 -1.92 -3.38
CA ILE A 156 16.87 -1.19 -3.83
C ILE A 156 18.11 -1.85 -3.24
N PRO A 157 19.24 -1.86 -3.97
CA PRO A 157 20.49 -2.43 -3.47
C PRO A 157 20.84 -1.85 -2.10
N ASP A 158 21.48 -2.69 -1.27
CA ASP A 158 21.95 -2.23 0.02
C ASP A 158 23.11 -1.26 -0.15
N ASP A 159 23.15 -0.27 0.73
CA ASP A 159 24.16 0.78 0.76
C ASP A 159 24.80 0.90 2.14
N ASP A 160 25.49 2.01 2.40
CA ASP A 160 26.14 2.28 3.68
C ASP A 160 25.17 2.36 4.86
N TYR A 161 23.89 2.69 4.62
CA TYR A 161 22.88 2.79 5.69
C TYR A 161 22.46 1.43 6.25
N LYS A 162 22.42 0.36 5.44
CA LYS A 162 21.97 -0.99 5.86
C LYS A 162 20.52 -1.07 6.39
N PHE A 163 19.75 0.01 6.30
CA PHE A 163 18.37 0.14 6.80
C PHE A 163 17.44 0.58 5.66
N ASN A 164 17.50 -0.17 4.52
CA ASN A 164 16.81 0.13 3.27
C ASN A 164 15.50 -0.62 3.06
N GLY A 165 15.18 -1.58 3.91
CA GLY A 165 13.99 -2.42 3.77
C GLY A 165 13.28 -2.61 5.11
N TRP A 166 12.00 -2.95 5.03
CA TRP A 166 11.16 -3.11 6.19
C TRP A 166 11.40 -4.41 6.99
N PHE A 167 12.27 -5.32 6.52
CA PHE A 167 12.68 -6.51 7.30
C PHE A 167 13.81 -6.18 8.27
N GLY A 168 13.64 -5.11 9.03
CA GLY A 168 14.55 -4.63 10.07
C GLY A 168 13.80 -4.06 11.25
N GLU A 169 14.50 -3.82 12.36
CA GLU A 169 13.93 -3.13 13.52
C GLU A 169 13.73 -1.64 13.26
N TYR A 170 14.54 -1.08 12.36
CA TYR A 170 14.47 0.32 11.94
C TYR A 170 14.58 0.45 10.42
N LEU A 171 14.02 1.53 9.89
CA LEU A 171 14.14 1.96 8.50
C LEU A 171 14.53 3.44 8.47
N ILE A 172 15.43 3.81 7.56
CA ILE A 172 15.76 5.21 7.28
C ILE A 172 14.99 5.67 6.06
N ILE A 173 14.09 6.64 6.26
CA ILE A 173 13.40 7.32 5.18
C ILE A 173 14.30 8.42 4.65
N ARG A 174 14.63 8.34 3.36
CA ARG A 174 15.59 9.21 2.67
C ARG A 174 14.91 10.44 2.09
N LYS A 175 15.71 11.44 1.82
CA LYS A 175 15.28 12.61 1.04
C LYS A 175 14.60 12.19 -0.27
N GLY A 176 13.50 12.85 -0.61
CA GLY A 176 12.73 12.60 -1.83
C GLY A 176 11.75 11.42 -1.74
N SER A 177 11.73 10.68 -0.63
CA SER A 177 10.78 9.56 -0.46
C SER A 177 9.33 10.04 -0.36
N THR A 178 8.44 9.25 -0.96
CA THR A 178 6.99 9.41 -0.81
C THR A 178 6.51 8.60 0.40
N PHE A 179 5.83 9.24 1.34
CA PHE A 179 5.31 8.60 2.55
C PHE A 179 4.03 9.28 3.07
N PHE A 180 3.21 8.53 3.81
CA PHE A 180 1.88 8.97 4.26
C PHE A 180 1.69 8.68 5.74
N LYS A 181 1.13 9.67 6.46
CA LYS A 181 0.71 9.54 7.85
C LYS A 181 -0.58 8.73 7.98
N VAL A 182 -0.55 7.68 8.83
CA VAL A 182 -1.62 6.67 8.95
C VAL A 182 -1.96 6.32 10.41
N ASN A 183 -2.00 7.30 11.28
CA ASN A 183 -2.21 7.13 12.73
C ASN A 183 -3.54 6.43 13.08
N ASP A 184 -4.60 6.70 12.30
CA ASP A 184 -5.96 6.26 12.59
C ASP A 184 -6.24 4.80 12.15
N MET A 185 -5.21 4.10 11.67
CA MET A 185 -5.33 2.73 11.18
C MET A 185 -4.62 1.73 12.12
N SER A 186 -5.24 0.57 12.31
CA SER A 186 -4.56 -0.55 12.98
C SER A 186 -3.35 -1.04 12.19
N LEU A 187 -2.37 -1.67 12.86
CA LEU A 187 -1.20 -2.20 12.19
C LEU A 187 -1.58 -3.11 11.00
N LYS A 188 -2.53 -4.02 11.18
CA LYS A 188 -2.97 -4.94 10.11
C LYS A 188 -3.47 -4.20 8.87
N LEU A 189 -4.22 -3.11 9.05
CA LEU A 189 -4.70 -2.31 7.92
C LEU A 189 -3.57 -1.52 7.26
N ARG A 190 -2.60 -1.02 8.04
CA ARG A 190 -1.44 -0.29 7.52
C ARG A 190 -0.56 -1.18 6.61
N LEU A 191 -0.37 -2.45 7.00
CA LEU A 191 0.39 -3.41 6.18
C LEU A 191 -0.32 -3.82 4.88
N LEU A 192 -1.62 -3.57 4.77
CA LEU A 192 -2.39 -3.81 3.55
C LEU A 192 -2.42 -2.61 2.60
N ILE A 193 -1.86 -1.45 2.97
CA ILE A 193 -1.93 -0.24 2.14
C ILE A 193 -1.14 -0.42 0.85
N GLU A 194 0.08 -0.98 0.93
CA GLU A 194 0.91 -1.19 -0.26
C GLU A 194 0.22 -2.15 -1.26
N PRO A 195 -0.16 -3.39 -0.90
CA PRO A 195 -0.85 -4.27 -1.83
C PRO A 195 -2.23 -3.73 -2.26
N ALA A 196 -2.90 -2.92 -1.44
CA ALA A 196 -4.12 -2.23 -1.85
C ALA A 196 -3.83 -1.17 -2.93
N ALA A 197 -2.73 -0.43 -2.82
CA ALA A 197 -2.33 0.56 -3.83
C ALA A 197 -2.09 -0.09 -5.20
N VAL A 198 -1.46 -1.27 -5.24
CA VAL A 198 -1.31 -2.07 -6.48
C VAL A 198 -2.68 -2.38 -7.09
N CYS A 199 -3.65 -2.81 -6.25
CA CYS A 199 -5.00 -3.13 -6.71
C CYS A 199 -5.77 -1.90 -7.19
N VAL A 200 -5.66 -0.78 -6.48
CA VAL A 200 -6.28 0.50 -6.89
C VAL A 200 -5.69 0.95 -8.23
N HIS A 201 -4.38 0.89 -8.41
CA HIS A 201 -3.74 1.24 -9.68
C HIS A 201 -4.23 0.35 -10.83
N ALA A 202 -4.34 -0.96 -10.63
CA ALA A 202 -4.88 -1.88 -11.64
C ALA A 202 -6.33 -1.51 -12.03
N VAL A 203 -7.16 -1.19 -11.04
CA VAL A 203 -8.56 -0.80 -11.27
C VAL A 203 -8.65 0.56 -11.97
N GLU A 204 -7.83 1.55 -11.59
CA GLU A 204 -7.79 2.85 -12.28
C GLU A 204 -7.35 2.70 -13.75
N ARG A 205 -6.38 1.83 -14.03
CA ARG A 205 -5.98 1.48 -15.40
C ARG A 205 -7.15 0.86 -16.18
N ALA A 206 -7.89 -0.06 -15.58
CA ALA A 206 -9.05 -0.66 -16.21
C ALA A 206 -10.18 0.37 -16.43
N LYS A 207 -10.46 1.25 -15.47
CA LYS A 207 -11.42 2.36 -15.60
C LYS A 207 -11.06 3.31 -16.75
N SER A 208 -9.79 3.59 -16.96
CA SER A 208 -9.34 4.51 -18.03
C SER A 208 -9.70 4.03 -19.43
N THR A 209 -10.04 2.75 -19.59
CA THR A 209 -10.55 2.20 -20.87
C THR A 209 -12.00 2.59 -21.15
N GLY A 210 -12.75 3.08 -20.15
CA GLY A 210 -14.19 3.33 -20.23
C GLY A 210 -15.06 2.08 -20.20
N LEU A 211 -14.48 0.89 -20.07
CA LEU A 211 -15.21 -0.39 -20.13
C LEU A 211 -15.80 -0.81 -18.78
N ILE A 212 -15.25 -0.32 -17.66
CA ILE A 212 -15.72 -0.68 -16.33
C ILE A 212 -16.70 0.35 -15.77
N SER A 213 -17.90 -0.12 -15.46
CA SER A 213 -18.97 0.61 -14.79
C SER A 213 -19.60 -0.26 -13.70
N PHE A 214 -20.53 0.29 -12.90
CA PHE A 214 -21.24 -0.46 -11.86
C PHE A 214 -22.05 -1.65 -12.42
N ASN A 215 -22.45 -1.64 -13.70
CA ASN A 215 -23.17 -2.73 -14.37
C ASN A 215 -22.25 -3.75 -15.06
N SER A 216 -20.94 -3.56 -15.01
CA SER A 216 -19.99 -4.46 -15.67
C SER A 216 -19.96 -5.85 -15.06
N ASN A 217 -19.71 -6.85 -15.90
CA ASN A 217 -19.35 -8.20 -15.49
C ASN A 217 -17.83 -8.29 -15.33
N VAL A 218 -17.35 -8.31 -14.12
CA VAL A 218 -15.91 -8.37 -13.82
C VAL A 218 -15.50 -9.80 -13.47
N LEU A 219 -14.43 -10.30 -14.09
CA LEU A 219 -13.80 -11.57 -13.77
C LEU A 219 -12.46 -11.33 -13.08
N ILE A 220 -12.28 -11.96 -11.92
CA ILE A 220 -11.00 -11.98 -11.20
C ILE A 220 -10.46 -13.42 -11.23
N GLN A 221 -9.31 -13.60 -11.88
CA GLN A 221 -8.62 -14.88 -11.95
C GLN A 221 -7.57 -14.97 -10.84
N GLY A 222 -7.77 -15.91 -9.93
CA GLY A 222 -7.00 -16.06 -8.72
C GLY A 222 -7.47 -15.15 -7.59
N VAL A 223 -7.92 -15.73 -6.48
CA VAL A 223 -8.31 -15.00 -5.27
C VAL A 223 -7.36 -15.29 -4.10
N GLY A 224 -6.06 -15.23 -4.39
CA GLY A 224 -5.01 -15.03 -3.39
C GLY A 224 -5.10 -13.61 -2.78
N PRO A 225 -4.08 -13.16 -2.05
CA PRO A 225 -4.12 -11.84 -1.37
C PRO A 225 -4.48 -10.68 -2.30
N ILE A 226 -3.82 -10.57 -3.46
CA ILE A 226 -4.09 -9.52 -4.45
C ILE A 226 -5.48 -9.65 -5.06
N GLY A 227 -5.90 -10.85 -5.49
CA GLY A 227 -7.24 -11.03 -6.06
C GLY A 227 -8.36 -10.76 -5.05
N MET A 228 -8.16 -11.08 -3.78
CA MET A 228 -9.10 -10.75 -2.71
C MET A 228 -9.16 -9.24 -2.47
N MET A 229 -8.03 -8.55 -2.53
CA MET A 229 -7.96 -7.10 -2.43
C MET A 229 -8.62 -6.43 -3.65
N LEU A 230 -8.37 -6.92 -4.87
CA LEU A 230 -9.07 -6.47 -6.09
C LEU A 230 -10.58 -6.61 -5.95
N LEU A 231 -11.06 -7.75 -5.45
CA LEU A 231 -12.48 -7.95 -5.19
C LEU A 231 -13.03 -6.87 -4.26
N ALA A 232 -12.33 -6.56 -3.16
CA ALA A 232 -12.73 -5.52 -2.24
C ALA A 232 -12.76 -4.14 -2.91
N VAL A 233 -11.72 -3.77 -3.66
CA VAL A 233 -11.64 -2.47 -4.38
C VAL A 233 -12.75 -2.35 -5.41
N VAL A 234 -12.96 -3.35 -6.26
CA VAL A 234 -14.01 -3.34 -7.30
C VAL A 234 -15.40 -3.24 -6.69
N ARG A 235 -15.63 -3.90 -5.54
CA ARG A 235 -16.88 -3.76 -4.76
C ARG A 235 -17.13 -2.35 -4.29
N THR A 236 -16.10 -1.62 -3.85
CA THR A 236 -16.28 -0.22 -3.40
C THR A 236 -16.70 0.72 -4.53
N MET A 237 -16.49 0.34 -5.79
CA MET A 237 -16.98 1.08 -6.97
C MET A 237 -18.46 0.81 -7.28
N GLY A 238 -19.12 -0.04 -6.52
CA GLY A 238 -20.51 -0.41 -6.74
C GLY A 238 -20.72 -1.53 -7.78
N VAL A 239 -19.65 -2.17 -8.26
CA VAL A 239 -19.78 -3.32 -9.17
C VAL A 239 -20.32 -4.53 -8.40
N GLU A 240 -21.45 -5.08 -8.84
CA GLU A 240 -22.10 -6.24 -8.20
C GLU A 240 -21.83 -7.56 -8.92
N ASN A 241 -21.63 -7.51 -10.24
CA ASN A 241 -21.46 -8.70 -11.07
C ASN A 241 -20.01 -9.16 -11.11
N ILE A 242 -19.47 -9.58 -9.96
CA ILE A 242 -18.10 -10.06 -9.87
C ILE A 242 -18.08 -11.58 -9.81
N THR A 243 -17.41 -12.18 -10.77
CA THR A 243 -17.11 -13.62 -10.83
C THR A 243 -15.64 -13.82 -10.46
N VAL A 244 -15.36 -14.76 -9.57
CA VAL A 244 -14.00 -15.13 -9.20
C VAL A 244 -13.71 -16.58 -9.57
N VAL A 245 -12.48 -16.84 -10.03
CA VAL A 245 -11.99 -18.17 -10.40
C VAL A 245 -10.75 -18.49 -9.60
N ASP A 246 -10.72 -19.62 -8.90
CA ASP A 246 -9.55 -20.12 -8.16
C ASP A 246 -9.60 -21.67 -8.10
N GLY A 247 -8.50 -22.30 -7.72
CA GLY A 247 -8.45 -23.75 -7.48
C GLY A 247 -8.53 -24.15 -6.01
N ASP A 248 -8.64 -23.17 -5.10
CA ASP A 248 -8.74 -23.39 -3.65
C ASP A 248 -10.15 -23.04 -3.16
N GLU A 249 -10.86 -24.05 -2.65
CA GLU A 249 -12.24 -23.91 -2.20
C GLU A 249 -12.39 -22.94 -1.02
N ASN A 250 -11.43 -22.91 -0.09
CA ASN A 250 -11.47 -22.01 1.07
C ASN A 250 -11.34 -20.55 0.63
N ARG A 251 -10.50 -20.29 -0.37
CA ARG A 251 -10.37 -18.96 -0.96
C ARG A 251 -11.66 -18.53 -1.67
N LEU A 252 -12.27 -19.43 -2.43
CA LEU A 252 -13.56 -19.18 -3.10
C LEU A 252 -14.67 -18.88 -2.10
N GLN A 253 -14.78 -19.63 -1.01
CA GLN A 253 -15.73 -19.37 0.06
C GLN A 253 -15.47 -18.02 0.75
N THR A 254 -14.21 -17.68 0.96
CA THR A 254 -13.83 -16.37 1.49
C THR A 254 -14.23 -15.26 0.53
N ALA A 255 -13.93 -15.38 -0.76
CA ALA A 255 -14.32 -14.42 -1.78
C ALA A 255 -15.84 -14.22 -1.84
N LYS A 256 -16.63 -15.29 -1.68
CA LYS A 256 -18.08 -15.20 -1.59
C LYS A 256 -18.54 -14.35 -0.40
N ARG A 257 -17.91 -14.52 0.77
CA ARG A 257 -18.18 -13.67 1.96
C ARG A 257 -17.79 -12.21 1.74
N PHE A 258 -16.77 -11.95 0.92
CA PHE A 258 -16.34 -10.62 0.52
C PHE A 258 -17.17 -10.01 -0.62
N GLY A 259 -18.21 -10.73 -1.10
CA GLY A 259 -19.20 -10.20 -2.03
C GLY A 259 -18.99 -10.59 -3.48
N ALA A 260 -18.19 -11.62 -3.78
CA ALA A 260 -18.20 -12.23 -5.10
C ALA A 260 -19.59 -12.84 -5.38
N LYS A 261 -20.22 -12.47 -6.51
CA LYS A 261 -21.50 -12.98 -6.93
C LYS A 261 -21.42 -14.44 -7.34
N ASN A 262 -20.40 -14.77 -8.12
CA ASN A 262 -20.12 -16.13 -8.58
C ASN A 262 -18.72 -16.55 -8.20
N THR A 263 -18.60 -17.82 -7.78
CA THR A 263 -17.31 -18.46 -7.49
C THR A 263 -17.18 -19.71 -8.34
N ILE A 264 -16.06 -19.89 -9.01
CA ILE A 264 -15.81 -21.00 -9.93
C ILE A 264 -14.50 -21.66 -9.54
N ASN A 265 -14.55 -22.94 -9.19
CA ASN A 265 -13.34 -23.74 -9.00
C ASN A 265 -12.92 -24.31 -10.35
N PHE A 266 -11.80 -23.84 -10.90
CA PHE A 266 -11.34 -24.27 -12.22
C PHE A 266 -10.98 -25.77 -12.29
N LYS A 267 -10.68 -26.41 -11.16
CA LYS A 267 -10.40 -27.85 -11.09
C LYS A 267 -11.60 -28.74 -11.41
N ASN A 268 -12.81 -28.18 -11.41
CA ASN A 268 -14.04 -28.90 -11.73
C ASN A 268 -14.30 -28.96 -13.24
N TYR A 269 -13.43 -28.39 -14.06
CA TYR A 269 -13.60 -28.31 -15.52
C TYR A 269 -12.45 -29.04 -16.22
N LYS A 270 -12.80 -29.72 -17.31
CA LYS A 270 -11.88 -30.58 -18.06
C LYS A 270 -10.79 -29.77 -18.78
N ASP A 271 -11.18 -28.63 -19.32
CA ASP A 271 -10.33 -27.77 -20.13
C ASP A 271 -10.75 -26.29 -20.03
N THR A 272 -9.97 -25.44 -20.64
CA THR A 272 -10.23 -23.99 -20.66
C THR A 272 -11.56 -23.62 -21.35
N ASP A 273 -11.93 -24.36 -22.41
CA ASP A 273 -13.16 -24.06 -23.15
C ASP A 273 -14.41 -24.34 -22.31
N GLU A 274 -14.39 -25.40 -21.51
CA GLU A 274 -15.46 -25.68 -20.56
C GLU A 274 -15.56 -24.60 -19.46
N LEU A 275 -14.41 -24.16 -18.94
CA LEU A 275 -14.34 -23.06 -17.98
C LEU A 275 -14.88 -21.75 -18.56
N VAL A 276 -14.49 -21.41 -19.81
CA VAL A 276 -14.99 -20.23 -20.51
C VAL A 276 -16.51 -20.31 -20.73
N ARG A 277 -17.04 -21.45 -21.13
CA ARG A 277 -18.50 -21.66 -21.23
C ARG A 277 -19.18 -21.36 -19.90
N ARG A 278 -18.62 -21.88 -18.80
CA ARG A 278 -19.17 -21.64 -17.45
C ARG A 278 -19.14 -20.16 -17.07
N VAL A 279 -18.05 -19.44 -17.35
CA VAL A 279 -17.97 -18.00 -17.11
C VAL A 279 -19.06 -17.27 -17.93
N LYS A 280 -19.25 -17.62 -19.20
CA LYS A 280 -20.31 -17.03 -20.04
C LYS A 280 -21.71 -17.32 -19.50
N GLU A 281 -21.99 -18.54 -19.05
CA GLU A 281 -23.28 -18.90 -18.42
C GLU A 281 -23.61 -18.01 -17.23
N VAL A 282 -22.68 -17.84 -16.28
CA VAL A 282 -22.93 -17.05 -15.07
C VAL A 282 -22.96 -15.54 -15.32
N THR A 283 -22.52 -15.10 -16.50
CA THR A 283 -22.55 -13.70 -16.95
C THR A 283 -23.63 -13.43 -18.02
N GLY A 284 -24.66 -14.30 -18.11
CA GLY A 284 -25.79 -14.15 -19.00
C GLY A 284 -25.48 -14.39 -20.49
N GLY A 285 -24.48 -15.20 -20.79
CA GLY A 285 -24.05 -15.55 -22.16
C GLY A 285 -23.10 -14.54 -22.83
N ARG A 286 -22.99 -13.36 -22.26
CA ARG A 286 -22.18 -12.24 -22.85
C ARG A 286 -20.68 -12.39 -22.55
N GLY A 287 -20.33 -12.90 -21.38
CA GLY A 287 -18.95 -12.89 -20.89
C GLY A 287 -18.66 -11.68 -20.01
N THR A 288 -17.39 -11.27 -19.97
CA THR A 288 -16.90 -10.18 -19.13
C THR A 288 -16.48 -8.97 -19.94
N ASP A 289 -16.52 -7.82 -19.32
CA ASP A 289 -16.20 -6.52 -19.93
C ASP A 289 -14.71 -6.22 -19.87
#